data_16156b1608ff591c9c62aaad6feea65d
#
_entry.id   16156b1608ff591c9c62aaad6feea65d
#
_cell.length_a   1.000
_cell.length_b   1.000
_cell.length_c   1.000
_cell.angle_alpha   90.00
_cell.angle_beta   90.00
_cell.angle_gamma   90.00
#
_symmetry.space_group_name_H-M   'P 1'
#
loop_
_entity.id
_entity.type
_entity.pdbx_description
1 polymer ?
#
loop_
_entity_poly.entity_id
_entity_poly.type
_entity_poly.pdbx_seq_one_letter_code
_entity_poly.pdbx_strand_id
1 'polypeptide(L)'
;MGNQSLDDYSISFEYTDEEGNLLTSNELRNPFNTNSQTVIATITNKLNESCPAIAEIEFVVNPLPTFTVDDSTIVCLNLDPIPIGVTSAEAEYTYTWEHEDLNGNTTTFPSTEDTILIGVGGTYFVTATTTDGTNCSRTLSIDVDESIIATITLDDITVDDLTSDNNNTITIDPTNLGIGDYEYAIDDPTGPYQDEPLFEQVRPGIHTIYVRDKNDCGIAQIDVSVIGYKKFFTPNGDGIHDNWRILGIREDFQPNSRVYIFDRYGKLLKELDPVTEGWDGTYLGRPMPQTDYWFRVFLEDGREFKGHFSLVRGK
;
A
#
# COMPACT_ATOMS: atom_id res chain seq x y z
N MET A 1 -67.94 35.48 -32.97
CA MET A 1 -67.22 35.01 -31.80
C MET A 1 -66.06 35.96 -31.64
N GLY A 2 -66.08 36.79 -30.61
CA GLY A 2 -64.98 37.75 -30.38
C GLY A 2 -63.65 37.01 -30.05
N ASN A 3 -62.55 37.48 -30.59
CA ASN A 3 -61.23 37.02 -30.22
C ASN A 3 -60.96 37.39 -28.73
N GLN A 4 -61.12 36.45 -27.82
CA GLN A 4 -60.72 36.65 -26.42
C GLN A 4 -59.20 36.66 -26.32
N SER A 5 -58.66 37.76 -25.77
CA SER A 5 -57.20 37.88 -25.49
C SER A 5 -56.88 37.18 -24.18
N LEU A 6 -55.64 36.63 -24.03
CA LEU A 6 -55.14 36.09 -22.76
C LEU A 6 -55.12 37.18 -21.67
N ASP A 7 -55.07 38.43 -22.04
CA ASP A 7 -55.10 39.58 -21.12
C ASP A 7 -56.48 39.75 -20.42
N ASP A 8 -57.51 39.12 -20.95
CA ASP A 8 -58.91 39.14 -20.36
C ASP A 8 -59.08 38.16 -19.18
N TYR A 9 -58.01 37.35 -18.92
CA TYR A 9 -57.99 36.33 -17.87
C TYR A 9 -56.95 36.63 -16.81
N SER A 10 -57.23 36.20 -15.58
CA SER A 10 -56.25 36.06 -14.49
C SER A 10 -56.11 34.58 -14.19
N ILE A 11 -54.84 34.19 -13.89
CA ILE A 11 -54.49 32.82 -13.48
C ILE A 11 -53.96 32.89 -12.06
N SER A 12 -54.37 31.99 -11.19
CA SER A 12 -53.80 31.76 -9.88
C SER A 12 -53.52 30.28 -9.69
N PHE A 13 -52.37 29.98 -9.08
CA PHE A 13 -51.95 28.62 -8.75
C PHE A 13 -52.00 28.43 -7.25
N GLU A 14 -52.63 27.32 -6.80
CA GLU A 14 -52.59 26.90 -5.40
C GLU A 14 -51.70 25.64 -5.31
N TYR A 15 -50.67 25.68 -4.47
CA TYR A 15 -49.70 24.63 -4.31
C TYR A 15 -49.08 24.65 -2.92
N THR A 16 -48.44 23.55 -2.52
CA THR A 16 -47.68 23.43 -1.27
C THR A 16 -46.19 23.66 -1.53
N ASP A 17 -45.56 24.52 -0.73
CA ASP A 17 -44.11 24.74 -0.81
C ASP A 17 -43.32 23.56 -0.19
N GLU A 18 -41.97 23.66 -0.22
CA GLU A 18 -41.06 22.64 0.33
C GLU A 18 -41.20 22.48 1.84
N GLU A 19 -41.73 23.47 2.55
CA GLU A 19 -41.93 23.51 4.00
C GLU A 19 -43.35 22.99 4.39
N GLY A 20 -44.20 22.68 3.40
CA GLY A 20 -45.55 22.16 3.61
C GLY A 20 -46.61 23.26 3.77
N ASN A 21 -46.29 24.52 3.45
CA ASN A 21 -47.26 25.60 3.53
C ASN A 21 -48.05 25.72 2.23
N LEU A 22 -49.39 25.85 2.35
CA LEU A 22 -50.24 26.12 1.21
C LEU A 22 -50.08 27.56 0.74
N LEU A 23 -49.69 27.73 -0.52
CA LEU A 23 -49.44 29.03 -1.15
C LEU A 23 -50.40 29.25 -2.32
N THR A 24 -50.74 30.53 -2.55
CA THR A 24 -51.48 30.97 -3.75
C THR A 24 -50.61 32.03 -4.45
N SER A 25 -50.37 31.83 -5.75
CA SER A 25 -49.52 32.73 -6.55
C SER A 25 -50.11 32.88 -7.96
N ASN A 26 -49.88 34.04 -8.58
CA ASN A 26 -50.27 34.26 -9.98
C ASN A 26 -49.25 33.67 -10.97
N GLU A 27 -48.09 33.23 -10.48
CA GLU A 27 -47.02 32.64 -11.26
C GLU A 27 -46.39 31.49 -10.47
N LEU A 28 -46.04 30.40 -11.13
CA LEU A 28 -45.17 29.39 -10.59
C LEU A 28 -43.71 29.86 -10.74
N ARG A 29 -42.90 29.62 -9.72
CA ARG A 29 -41.46 29.93 -9.78
C ARG A 29 -40.80 29.16 -10.94
N ASN A 30 -39.76 29.73 -11.51
CA ASN A 30 -38.93 29.04 -12.51
C ASN A 30 -37.48 29.08 -12.08
N PRO A 31 -36.83 27.93 -11.66
CA PRO A 31 -37.46 26.58 -11.60
C PRO A 31 -38.51 26.42 -10.49
N PHE A 32 -39.49 25.55 -10.69
CA PHE A 32 -40.49 25.16 -9.71
C PHE A 32 -40.03 23.89 -8.99
N ASN A 33 -39.48 24.04 -7.78
CA ASN A 33 -39.07 22.92 -6.91
C ASN A 33 -40.29 22.45 -6.13
N THR A 34 -40.59 21.16 -6.17
CA THR A 34 -41.79 20.63 -5.53
C THR A 34 -41.60 19.15 -5.15
N ASN A 35 -42.32 18.72 -4.13
CA ASN A 35 -42.64 17.31 -3.86
C ASN A 35 -43.83 16.87 -4.73
N SER A 36 -44.15 15.58 -4.70
CA SER A 36 -45.36 15.08 -5.38
C SER A 36 -46.59 15.79 -4.83
N GLN A 37 -47.33 16.50 -5.70
CA GLN A 37 -48.55 17.21 -5.34
C GLN A 37 -49.40 17.50 -6.57
N THR A 38 -50.68 17.85 -6.35
CA THR A 38 -51.52 18.41 -7.36
C THR A 38 -51.54 19.93 -7.20
N VAL A 39 -51.13 20.66 -8.24
CA VAL A 39 -51.26 22.12 -8.31
C VAL A 39 -52.58 22.45 -8.95
N ILE A 40 -53.38 23.30 -8.28
CA ILE A 40 -54.69 23.75 -8.79
C ILE A 40 -54.48 25.09 -9.50
N ALA A 41 -54.70 25.13 -10.81
CA ALA A 41 -54.69 26.36 -11.61
C ALA A 41 -56.13 26.84 -11.78
N THR A 42 -56.47 28.02 -11.23
CA THR A 42 -57.75 28.68 -11.38
C THR A 42 -57.63 29.81 -12.40
N ILE A 43 -58.45 29.72 -13.46
CA ILE A 43 -58.47 30.70 -14.55
C ILE A 43 -59.81 31.44 -14.43
N THR A 44 -59.74 32.76 -14.22
CA THR A 44 -60.88 33.61 -14.00
C THR A 44 -60.95 34.70 -15.07
N ASN A 45 -62.12 34.83 -15.70
CA ASN A 45 -62.38 35.93 -16.63
C ASN A 45 -62.57 37.24 -15.86
N LYS A 46 -61.71 38.26 -16.12
CA LYS A 46 -61.71 39.55 -15.43
C LYS A 46 -63.04 40.36 -15.60
N LEU A 47 -63.83 40.03 -16.63
CA LEU A 47 -65.06 40.66 -16.87
C LEU A 47 -66.26 39.91 -16.23
N ASN A 48 -66.08 38.66 -15.87
CA ASN A 48 -67.10 37.83 -15.20
C ASN A 48 -66.39 36.78 -14.29
N GLU A 49 -66.30 37.14 -13.04
CA GLU A 49 -65.55 36.32 -12.03
C GLU A 49 -66.36 35.16 -11.45
N SER A 50 -67.71 35.07 -11.80
CA SER A 50 -68.63 34.10 -11.20
C SER A 50 -68.46 32.64 -11.71
N CYS A 51 -67.66 32.40 -12.76
CA CYS A 51 -67.47 31.08 -13.35
C CYS A 51 -65.98 30.85 -13.66
N PRO A 52 -65.16 30.59 -12.67
CA PRO A 52 -63.76 30.20 -12.89
C PRO A 52 -63.65 28.81 -13.54
N ALA A 53 -62.65 28.62 -14.42
CA ALA A 53 -62.28 27.31 -14.86
C ALA A 53 -61.11 26.80 -13.97
N ILE A 54 -61.17 25.55 -13.58
CA ILE A 54 -60.21 24.90 -12.74
C ILE A 54 -59.47 23.83 -13.56
N ALA A 55 -58.15 23.82 -13.51
CA ALA A 55 -57.32 22.77 -14.06
C ALA A 55 -56.41 22.21 -12.95
N GLU A 56 -56.33 20.91 -12.87
CA GLU A 56 -55.44 20.19 -11.96
C GLU A 56 -54.20 19.76 -12.73
N ILE A 57 -53.03 20.07 -12.17
CA ILE A 57 -51.71 19.70 -12.71
C ILE A 57 -51.05 18.80 -11.68
N GLU A 58 -50.93 17.51 -11.99
CA GLU A 58 -50.30 16.54 -11.13
C GLU A 58 -48.78 16.54 -11.35
N PHE A 59 -48.03 16.78 -10.30
CA PHE A 59 -46.60 16.61 -10.25
C PHE A 59 -46.27 15.33 -9.49
N VAL A 60 -45.59 14.39 -10.13
CA VAL A 60 -45.15 13.13 -9.53
C VAL A 60 -43.63 13.16 -9.46
N VAL A 61 -43.06 13.16 -8.25
CA VAL A 61 -41.65 13.07 -7.98
C VAL A 61 -41.33 11.67 -7.46
N ASN A 62 -40.62 10.91 -8.25
CA ASN A 62 -40.22 9.56 -7.88
C ASN A 62 -38.94 9.60 -7.05
N PRO A 63 -38.82 8.81 -5.97
CA PRO A 63 -37.64 8.77 -5.15
C PRO A 63 -36.47 8.15 -5.93
N LEU A 64 -35.25 8.64 -5.66
CA LEU A 64 -34.01 8.02 -6.16
C LEU A 64 -33.72 6.71 -5.41
N PRO A 65 -33.00 5.77 -6.02
CA PRO A 65 -32.53 4.58 -5.34
C PRO A 65 -31.74 4.90 -4.06
N THR A 66 -32.09 4.19 -2.97
CA THR A 66 -31.40 4.29 -1.67
C THR A 66 -30.55 3.06 -1.47
N PHE A 67 -29.25 3.26 -1.55
CA PHE A 67 -28.23 2.21 -1.36
C PHE A 67 -26.92 2.82 -0.86
N THR A 68 -26.02 1.95 -0.35
CA THR A 68 -24.71 2.33 0.17
C THR A 68 -23.62 1.44 -0.44
N VAL A 69 -22.41 1.97 -0.49
CA VAL A 69 -21.17 1.27 -0.86
C VAL A 69 -20.10 1.62 0.18
N ASP A 70 -19.00 0.89 0.21
CA ASP A 70 -17.81 1.31 0.92
C ASP A 70 -17.13 2.43 0.12
N ASP A 71 -16.68 3.50 0.80
CA ASP A 71 -16.14 4.68 0.11
C ASP A 71 -14.80 4.38 -0.57
N SER A 72 -13.96 3.50 0.03
CA SER A 72 -12.65 3.12 -0.51
C SER A 72 -12.22 1.72 -0.10
N THR A 73 -11.30 1.14 -0.88
CA THR A 73 -10.62 -0.12 -0.59
C THR A 73 -9.25 -0.15 -1.24
N ILE A 74 -8.48 -1.22 -1.00
CA ILE A 74 -7.15 -1.43 -1.59
C ILE A 74 -7.13 -2.78 -2.29
N VAL A 75 -6.56 -2.83 -3.49
CA VAL A 75 -6.34 -4.06 -4.24
C VAL A 75 -4.86 -4.41 -4.28
N CYS A 76 -4.54 -5.68 -4.02
CA CYS A 76 -3.19 -6.19 -4.17
C CYS A 76 -2.98 -6.71 -5.60
N LEU A 77 -2.13 -6.03 -6.37
CA LEU A 77 -1.88 -6.39 -7.79
C LEU A 77 -1.28 -7.79 -8.00
N ASN A 78 -0.71 -8.37 -6.96
CA ASN A 78 -0.10 -9.71 -6.97
C ASN A 78 -1.00 -10.81 -6.40
N LEU A 79 -2.22 -10.49 -5.97
CA LEU A 79 -3.18 -11.43 -5.41
C LEU A 79 -4.41 -11.58 -6.32
N ASP A 80 -5.31 -12.50 -5.95
CA ASP A 80 -6.57 -12.69 -6.64
C ASP A 80 -7.49 -11.45 -6.52
N PRO A 81 -8.34 -11.19 -7.53
CA PRO A 81 -9.32 -10.10 -7.49
C PRO A 81 -10.21 -10.14 -6.25
N ILE A 82 -10.52 -8.98 -5.71
CA ILE A 82 -11.37 -8.82 -4.53
C ILE A 82 -12.78 -8.35 -4.92
N PRO A 83 -13.84 -8.69 -4.14
CA PRO A 83 -15.17 -8.19 -4.36
C PRO A 83 -15.32 -6.74 -3.88
N ILE A 84 -15.98 -5.91 -4.70
CA ILE A 84 -16.54 -4.62 -4.29
C ILE A 84 -18.01 -4.58 -4.68
N GLY A 85 -18.82 -3.81 -3.94
CA GLY A 85 -20.23 -3.78 -4.27
C GLY A 85 -21.10 -2.96 -3.35
N VAL A 86 -22.40 -3.15 -3.53
CA VAL A 86 -23.44 -2.55 -2.73
C VAL A 86 -23.48 -3.24 -1.36
N THR A 87 -23.30 -2.46 -0.29
CA THR A 87 -23.29 -2.98 1.08
C THR A 87 -24.70 -3.02 1.70
N SER A 88 -25.61 -2.15 1.22
CA SER A 88 -27.03 -2.12 1.63
C SER A 88 -27.86 -1.52 0.52
N ALA A 89 -29.06 -2.07 0.27
CA ALA A 89 -30.06 -1.54 -0.63
C ALA A 89 -31.45 -1.68 0.01
N GLU A 90 -32.30 -0.64 -0.11
CA GLU A 90 -33.68 -0.65 0.47
C GLU A 90 -34.68 -1.36 -0.41
N ALA A 91 -34.38 -1.57 -1.69
CA ALA A 91 -35.23 -2.25 -2.66
C ALA A 91 -34.38 -3.02 -3.69
N GLU A 92 -35.06 -3.76 -4.57
CA GLU A 92 -34.41 -4.39 -5.72
C GLU A 92 -34.17 -3.34 -6.82
N TYR A 93 -32.92 -3.24 -7.25
CA TYR A 93 -32.44 -2.37 -8.32
C TYR A 93 -31.76 -3.17 -9.40
N THR A 94 -31.65 -2.61 -10.59
CA THR A 94 -30.70 -3.07 -11.61
C THR A 94 -29.43 -2.22 -11.51
N TYR A 95 -28.26 -2.84 -11.69
CA TYR A 95 -26.99 -2.16 -11.56
C TYR A 95 -26.25 -2.08 -12.89
N THR A 96 -25.49 -1.01 -13.06
CA THR A 96 -24.47 -0.88 -14.09
C THR A 96 -23.19 -0.33 -13.49
N TRP A 97 -22.06 -0.80 -14.00
CA TRP A 97 -20.75 -0.45 -13.47
C TRP A 97 -19.88 0.22 -14.53
N GLU A 98 -19.17 1.25 -14.10
CA GLU A 98 -18.12 1.90 -14.89
C GLU A 98 -16.84 1.96 -14.07
N HIS A 99 -15.71 1.91 -14.73
CA HIS A 99 -14.38 2.02 -14.13
C HIS A 99 -13.61 3.14 -14.82
N GLU A 100 -13.13 4.10 -14.05
CA GLU A 100 -12.18 5.12 -14.45
C GLU A 100 -10.81 4.70 -13.93
N ASP A 101 -9.86 4.45 -14.85
CA ASP A 101 -8.51 4.07 -14.50
C ASP A 101 -7.72 5.26 -13.91
N LEU A 102 -6.52 5.01 -13.36
CA LEU A 102 -5.64 6.03 -12.79
C LEU A 102 -5.17 7.11 -13.80
N ASN A 103 -5.44 6.92 -15.11
CA ASN A 103 -5.15 7.89 -16.17
C ASN A 103 -6.40 8.68 -16.58
N GLY A 104 -7.57 8.43 -15.97
CA GLY A 104 -8.83 9.09 -16.28
C GLY A 104 -9.59 8.50 -17.49
N ASN A 105 -9.25 7.29 -17.93
CA ASN A 105 -10.01 6.63 -19.00
C ASN A 105 -11.15 5.83 -18.41
N THR A 106 -12.36 6.12 -18.84
CA THR A 106 -13.57 5.42 -18.39
C THR A 106 -13.93 4.26 -19.28
N THR A 107 -14.23 3.11 -18.71
CA THR A 107 -14.69 1.89 -19.38
C THR A 107 -15.92 1.31 -18.70
N THR A 108 -16.86 0.77 -19.48
CA THR A 108 -18.01 0.06 -18.94
C THR A 108 -17.59 -1.34 -18.45
N PHE A 109 -17.94 -1.66 -17.22
CA PHE A 109 -17.71 -2.99 -16.67
C PHE A 109 -18.92 -3.89 -17.01
N PRO A 110 -18.69 -5.07 -17.61
CA PRO A 110 -19.81 -5.88 -18.15
C PRO A 110 -20.51 -6.71 -17.04
N SER A 111 -21.03 -6.07 -16.03
CA SER A 111 -21.80 -6.69 -14.96
C SER A 111 -23.05 -5.92 -14.64
N THR A 112 -24.12 -6.64 -14.26
CA THR A 112 -25.39 -6.09 -13.76
C THR A 112 -25.67 -6.53 -12.33
N GLU A 113 -24.73 -7.23 -11.71
CA GLU A 113 -24.82 -7.70 -10.33
C GLU A 113 -24.54 -6.54 -9.36
N ASP A 114 -24.96 -6.70 -8.12
CA ASP A 114 -24.69 -5.76 -7.02
C ASP A 114 -23.24 -5.79 -6.55
N THR A 115 -22.49 -6.82 -6.93
CA THR A 115 -21.10 -7.05 -6.57
C THR A 115 -20.30 -7.44 -7.81
N ILE A 116 -19.06 -6.92 -7.92
CA ILE A 116 -18.11 -7.25 -8.98
C ILE A 116 -16.77 -7.63 -8.37
N LEU A 117 -15.95 -8.39 -9.12
CA LEU A 117 -14.57 -8.71 -8.76
C LEU A 117 -13.63 -7.76 -9.50
N ILE A 118 -12.71 -7.14 -8.76
CA ILE A 118 -11.73 -6.18 -9.28
C ILE A 118 -10.31 -6.59 -8.95
N GLY A 119 -9.36 -6.30 -9.84
CA GLY A 119 -7.94 -6.58 -9.68
C GLY A 119 -7.03 -5.40 -10.03
N VAL A 120 -7.58 -4.21 -10.24
CA VAL A 120 -6.84 -2.97 -10.56
C VAL A 120 -7.44 -1.79 -9.81
N GLY A 121 -6.63 -0.79 -9.56
CA GLY A 121 -7.04 0.46 -8.92
C GLY A 121 -7.79 1.41 -9.86
N GLY A 122 -8.26 2.51 -9.30
CA GLY A 122 -9.04 3.53 -9.96
C GLY A 122 -10.36 3.82 -9.25
N THR A 123 -11.27 4.55 -9.89
CA THR A 123 -12.58 4.85 -9.33
C THR A 123 -13.66 4.00 -10.02
N TYR A 124 -14.40 3.22 -9.25
CA TYR A 124 -15.51 2.42 -9.74
C TYR A 124 -16.82 3.12 -9.42
N PHE A 125 -17.68 3.28 -10.44
CA PHE A 125 -18.99 3.87 -10.32
C PHE A 125 -20.05 2.79 -10.43
N VAL A 126 -20.95 2.73 -9.46
CA VAL A 126 -22.13 1.87 -9.51
C VAL A 126 -23.39 2.72 -9.63
N THR A 127 -24.15 2.48 -10.67
CA THR A 127 -25.44 3.14 -10.89
C THR A 127 -26.56 2.14 -10.63
N ALA A 128 -27.36 2.41 -9.60
CA ALA A 128 -28.59 1.67 -9.34
C ALA A 128 -29.77 2.34 -10.06
N THR A 129 -30.64 1.55 -10.68
CA THR A 129 -31.85 2.01 -11.37
C THR A 129 -33.05 1.25 -10.83
N THR A 130 -34.15 1.97 -10.54
CA THR A 130 -35.42 1.39 -10.06
C THR A 130 -36.02 0.42 -11.06
N THR A 131 -36.67 -0.65 -10.57
CA THR A 131 -37.32 -1.70 -11.37
C THR A 131 -38.81 -1.53 -11.48
N ASP A 132 -39.39 -0.48 -10.86
CA ASP A 132 -40.83 -0.17 -10.80
C ASP A 132 -41.40 0.52 -12.06
N GLY A 133 -40.56 0.72 -13.08
CA GLY A 133 -40.92 1.40 -14.34
C GLY A 133 -40.68 2.91 -14.32
N THR A 134 -40.28 3.51 -13.20
CA THR A 134 -39.94 4.94 -13.12
C THR A 134 -38.59 5.26 -13.72
N ASN A 135 -37.66 4.26 -13.77
CA ASN A 135 -36.28 4.37 -14.27
C ASN A 135 -35.45 5.47 -13.58
N CYS A 136 -35.78 5.77 -12.32
CA CYS A 136 -34.93 6.66 -11.53
C CYS A 136 -33.61 6.01 -11.23
N SER A 137 -32.51 6.76 -11.34
CA SER A 137 -31.15 6.23 -11.12
C SER A 137 -30.36 7.12 -10.19
N ARG A 138 -29.42 6.48 -9.46
CA ARG A 138 -28.42 7.13 -8.60
C ARG A 138 -27.08 6.43 -8.76
N THR A 139 -26.01 7.22 -8.86
CA THR A 139 -24.64 6.72 -8.97
C THR A 139 -23.86 7.02 -7.69
N LEU A 140 -23.09 6.05 -7.20
CA LEU A 140 -22.10 6.18 -6.14
C LEU A 140 -20.76 5.71 -6.65
N SER A 141 -19.67 6.16 -6.00
CA SER A 141 -18.30 5.80 -6.36
C SER A 141 -17.62 5.04 -5.23
N ILE A 142 -16.66 4.18 -5.60
CA ILE A 142 -15.74 3.46 -4.72
C ILE A 142 -14.33 3.76 -5.23
N ASP A 143 -13.49 4.38 -4.39
CA ASP A 143 -12.08 4.61 -4.73
C ASP A 143 -11.26 3.40 -4.36
N VAL A 144 -10.42 2.93 -5.30
CA VAL A 144 -9.62 1.73 -5.15
C VAL A 144 -8.14 2.09 -5.34
N ASP A 145 -7.40 2.03 -4.23
CA ASP A 145 -5.95 2.18 -4.25
C ASP A 145 -5.27 0.86 -4.63
N GLU A 146 -4.04 0.97 -5.14
CA GLU A 146 -3.23 -0.18 -5.50
C GLU A 146 -2.09 -0.39 -4.50
N SER A 147 -1.81 -1.64 -4.20
CA SER A 147 -0.61 -2.06 -3.48
C SER A 147 -0.04 -3.34 -4.09
N ILE A 148 1.23 -3.64 -3.81
CA ILE A 148 1.90 -4.86 -4.27
C ILE A 148 2.92 -5.33 -3.23
N ILE A 149 3.21 -6.63 -3.21
CA ILE A 149 4.38 -7.14 -2.47
C ILE A 149 5.66 -6.43 -2.93
N ALA A 150 6.53 -6.07 -2.00
CA ALA A 150 7.77 -5.36 -2.32
C ALA A 150 8.65 -6.15 -3.31
N THR A 151 9.26 -5.43 -4.25
CA THR A 151 10.28 -5.96 -5.17
C THR A 151 11.65 -5.49 -4.69
N ILE A 152 12.29 -6.25 -3.78
CA ILE A 152 13.58 -5.90 -3.19
C ILE A 152 14.72 -6.69 -3.83
N THR A 153 15.82 -6.01 -4.16
CA THR A 153 17.05 -6.58 -4.69
C THR A 153 18.27 -6.10 -3.89
N LEU A 154 19.45 -6.68 -4.11
CA LEU A 154 20.67 -6.22 -3.46
C LEU A 154 21.09 -4.80 -3.89
N ASP A 155 20.65 -4.32 -5.04
CA ASP A 155 20.91 -2.97 -5.53
C ASP A 155 20.14 -1.90 -4.72
N ASP A 156 19.06 -2.30 -4.05
CA ASP A 156 18.27 -1.42 -3.18
C ASP A 156 18.83 -1.36 -1.75
N ILE A 157 19.93 -2.08 -1.47
CA ILE A 157 20.50 -2.20 -0.12
C ILE A 157 21.90 -1.63 -0.07
N THR A 158 22.12 -0.72 0.87
CA THR A 158 23.46 -0.20 1.22
C THR A 158 23.86 -0.74 2.59
N VAL A 159 25.04 -1.36 2.65
CA VAL A 159 25.64 -1.85 3.89
C VAL A 159 26.88 -1.02 4.21
N ASP A 160 26.88 -0.35 5.36
CA ASP A 160 28.09 0.26 5.94
C ASP A 160 28.64 -0.68 7.02
N ASP A 161 29.65 -1.44 6.64
CA ASP A 161 30.25 -2.50 7.43
C ASP A 161 31.76 -2.25 7.69
N LEU A 162 32.45 -3.21 8.29
CA LEU A 162 33.86 -3.14 8.64
C LEU A 162 34.17 -2.16 9.78
N THR A 163 33.17 -1.71 10.50
CA THR A 163 33.40 -0.88 11.69
C THR A 163 34.02 -1.70 12.81
N SER A 164 34.96 -1.11 13.55
CA SER A 164 35.63 -1.78 14.67
C SER A 164 34.71 -2.02 15.89
N ASP A 165 33.53 -1.44 15.89
CA ASP A 165 32.67 -1.28 17.08
C ASP A 165 31.30 -1.94 16.97
N ASN A 166 31.06 -2.82 15.97
CA ASN A 166 29.75 -3.38 15.62
C ASN A 166 28.71 -2.28 15.34
N ASN A 167 29.14 -1.16 14.85
CA ASN A 167 28.28 -0.04 14.47
C ASN A 167 27.96 -0.10 12.96
N ASN A 168 27.75 -1.32 12.45
CA ASN A 168 27.36 -1.49 11.05
C ASN A 168 25.90 -1.12 10.87
N THR A 169 25.57 -0.66 9.67
CA THR A 169 24.20 -0.30 9.29
C THR A 169 23.79 -1.02 8.02
N ILE A 170 22.49 -1.27 7.90
CA ILE A 170 21.85 -1.69 6.66
C ILE A 170 20.78 -0.64 6.36
N THR A 171 20.88 -0.01 5.19
CA THR A 171 19.91 0.97 4.70
C THR A 171 19.24 0.41 3.44
N ILE A 172 17.93 0.50 3.38
CA ILE A 172 17.11 0.08 2.25
C ILE A 172 16.66 1.35 1.51
N ASP A 173 16.80 1.37 0.19
CA ASP A 173 16.22 2.42 -0.66
C ASP A 173 14.76 2.05 -0.98
N PRO A 174 13.77 2.79 -0.47
CA PRO A 174 12.37 2.45 -0.70
C PRO A 174 11.85 2.83 -2.08
N THR A 175 12.63 3.56 -2.90
CA THR A 175 12.13 4.17 -4.15
C THR A 175 11.79 3.17 -5.25
N ASN A 176 12.38 1.97 -5.20
CA ASN A 176 12.20 0.93 -6.23
C ASN A 176 11.41 -0.29 -5.73
N LEU A 177 10.87 -0.24 -4.53
CA LEU A 177 10.18 -1.40 -3.94
C LEU A 177 8.82 -1.71 -4.57
N GLY A 178 8.24 -0.75 -5.30
CA GLY A 178 6.91 -0.85 -5.91
C GLY A 178 5.90 0.14 -5.30
N ILE A 179 4.63 -0.08 -5.60
CA ILE A 179 3.52 0.70 -5.05
C ILE A 179 3.06 0.03 -3.76
N GLY A 180 3.13 0.72 -2.63
CA GLY A 180 2.69 0.17 -1.34
C GLY A 180 3.14 1.01 -0.16
N ASP A 181 2.67 0.64 1.04
CA ASP A 181 3.12 1.18 2.32
C ASP A 181 3.91 0.09 3.05
N TYR A 182 5.24 0.22 3.06
CA TYR A 182 6.13 -0.83 3.51
C TYR A 182 6.70 -0.58 4.90
N GLU A 183 6.94 -1.68 5.61
CA GLU A 183 7.67 -1.71 6.87
C GLU A 183 8.70 -2.84 6.85
N TYR A 184 9.70 -2.73 7.70
CA TYR A 184 10.94 -3.49 7.60
C TYR A 184 11.25 -4.25 8.88
N ALA A 185 11.74 -5.49 8.75
CA ALA A 185 12.27 -6.28 9.85
C ALA A 185 13.59 -6.97 9.46
N ILE A 186 14.39 -7.33 10.45
CA ILE A 186 15.66 -8.04 10.28
C ILE A 186 15.64 -9.36 11.07
N ASP A 187 16.07 -10.44 10.44
CA ASP A 187 16.26 -11.79 10.98
C ASP A 187 15.01 -12.51 11.51
N ASP A 188 13.88 -11.83 11.66
CA ASP A 188 12.63 -12.44 12.12
C ASP A 188 11.45 -12.00 11.24
N PRO A 189 10.80 -12.93 10.50
CA PRO A 189 9.65 -12.62 9.66
C PRO A 189 8.40 -12.20 10.46
N THR A 190 8.38 -12.42 11.78
CA THR A 190 7.29 -12.01 12.66
C THR A 190 7.52 -10.64 13.31
N GLY A 191 8.69 -10.02 13.08
CA GLY A 191 9.05 -8.69 13.56
C GLY A 191 9.84 -8.68 14.87
N PRO A 192 10.05 -7.52 15.47
CA PRO A 192 9.30 -6.28 15.25
C PRO A 192 9.58 -5.62 13.90
N TYR A 193 8.53 -5.07 13.30
CA TYR A 193 8.63 -4.25 12.10
C TYR A 193 8.74 -2.77 12.48
N GLN A 194 9.43 -1.99 11.63
CA GLN A 194 9.61 -0.55 11.76
C GLN A 194 9.40 0.15 10.41
N ASP A 195 8.96 1.41 10.46
CA ASP A 195 8.74 2.22 9.24
C ASP A 195 10.06 2.73 8.63
N GLU A 196 11.09 2.95 9.48
CA GLU A 196 12.38 3.46 9.02
C GLU A 196 13.15 2.37 8.28
N PRO A 197 13.64 2.63 7.05
CA PRO A 197 14.39 1.66 6.24
C PRO A 197 15.87 1.56 6.64
N LEU A 198 16.19 1.76 7.92
CA LEU A 198 17.54 1.79 8.47
C LEU A 198 17.65 0.88 9.69
N PHE A 199 18.55 -0.07 9.64
CA PHE A 199 18.96 -0.88 10.79
C PHE A 199 20.35 -0.46 11.24
N GLU A 200 20.46 -0.08 12.50
CA GLU A 200 21.72 0.31 13.16
C GLU A 200 22.22 -0.78 14.10
N GLN A 201 23.52 -0.72 14.44
CA GLN A 201 24.19 -1.67 15.35
C GLN A 201 24.06 -3.13 14.91
N VAL A 202 24.02 -3.35 13.60
CA VAL A 202 23.90 -4.69 13.01
C VAL A 202 25.22 -5.43 13.27
N ARG A 203 25.11 -6.67 13.74
CA ARG A 203 26.28 -7.51 13.98
C ARG A 203 26.83 -8.03 12.65
N PRO A 204 28.14 -8.28 12.56
CA PRO A 204 28.69 -8.99 11.39
C PRO A 204 28.07 -10.38 11.22
N GLY A 205 27.68 -10.71 10.00
CA GLY A 205 27.05 -11.98 9.65
C GLY A 205 26.22 -11.89 8.39
N ILE A 206 25.45 -12.93 8.12
CA ILE A 206 24.40 -12.91 7.12
C ILE A 206 23.11 -12.62 7.85
N HIS A 207 22.36 -11.66 7.34
CA HIS A 207 21.07 -11.21 7.87
C HIS A 207 20.01 -11.34 6.80
N THR A 208 18.79 -11.70 7.19
CA THR A 208 17.64 -11.68 6.29
C THR A 208 16.81 -10.43 6.56
N ILE A 209 16.63 -9.62 5.54
CA ILE A 209 15.75 -8.45 5.58
C ILE A 209 14.37 -8.88 5.09
N TYR A 210 13.35 -8.49 5.82
CA TYR A 210 11.95 -8.68 5.47
C TYR A 210 11.30 -7.33 5.19
N VAL A 211 10.57 -7.23 4.08
CA VAL A 211 9.81 -6.05 3.68
C VAL A 211 8.35 -6.47 3.58
N ARG A 212 7.53 -5.99 4.50
CA ARG A 212 6.10 -6.28 4.57
C ARG A 212 5.30 -5.11 4.04
N ASP A 213 4.35 -5.38 3.17
CA ASP A 213 3.32 -4.41 2.82
C ASP A 213 2.26 -4.35 3.92
N LYS A 214 1.95 -3.14 4.44
CA LYS A 214 0.95 -2.93 5.51
C LYS A 214 -0.48 -3.18 5.06
N ASN A 215 -0.72 -3.26 3.74
CA ASN A 215 -2.01 -3.60 3.15
C ASN A 215 -2.19 -5.12 2.94
N ASP A 216 -1.34 -5.95 3.57
CA ASP A 216 -1.37 -7.41 3.52
C ASP A 216 -1.11 -8.02 2.12
N CYS A 217 -0.48 -7.28 1.21
CA CYS A 217 -0.12 -7.81 -0.13
C CYS A 217 1.04 -8.80 -0.10
N GLY A 218 1.73 -8.94 1.03
CA GLY A 218 2.73 -9.97 1.28
C GLY A 218 4.01 -9.47 1.94
N ILE A 219 4.95 -10.42 2.11
CA ILE A 219 6.27 -10.17 2.70
C ILE A 219 7.34 -10.64 1.71
N ALA A 220 8.17 -9.73 1.24
CA ALA A 220 9.38 -10.03 0.49
C ALA A 220 10.55 -10.21 1.45
N GLN A 221 11.56 -11.01 1.04
CA GLN A 221 12.77 -11.21 1.83
C GLN A 221 14.00 -11.27 0.96
N ILE A 222 15.15 -10.85 1.55
CA ILE A 222 16.45 -10.93 0.91
C ILE A 222 17.55 -11.12 1.95
N ASP A 223 18.55 -11.96 1.65
CA ASP A 223 19.72 -12.13 2.49
C ASP A 223 20.76 -11.04 2.17
N VAL A 224 21.37 -10.49 3.22
CA VAL A 224 22.36 -9.41 3.16
C VAL A 224 23.58 -9.77 3.97
N SER A 225 24.76 -9.51 3.42
CA SER A 225 26.05 -9.74 4.07
C SER A 225 26.55 -8.48 4.76
N VAL A 226 26.84 -8.59 6.06
CA VAL A 226 27.53 -7.57 6.86
C VAL A 226 28.90 -8.11 7.23
N ILE A 227 29.95 -7.57 6.61
CA ILE A 227 31.33 -8.05 6.80
C ILE A 227 31.90 -7.54 8.12
N GLY A 228 32.54 -8.42 8.85
CA GLY A 228 33.22 -8.06 10.07
C GLY A 228 34.07 -9.20 10.65
N TYR A 229 34.59 -8.99 11.84
CA TYR A 229 35.44 -9.96 12.49
C TYR A 229 35.41 -9.85 14.02
N LYS A 230 35.76 -10.94 14.73
CA LYS A 230 35.87 -10.91 16.18
C LYS A 230 37.24 -10.38 16.60
N LYS A 231 37.30 -9.48 17.60
CA LYS A 231 38.53 -8.89 18.16
C LYS A 231 39.40 -9.89 18.88
N PHE A 232 38.88 -11.05 19.28
CA PHE A 232 39.61 -12.13 19.90
C PHE A 232 39.00 -13.50 19.61
N PHE A 233 39.78 -14.55 19.81
CA PHE A 233 39.28 -15.94 19.84
C PHE A 233 40.03 -16.76 20.90
N THR A 234 39.43 -17.88 21.32
CA THR A 234 39.92 -18.69 22.44
C THR A 234 39.96 -20.17 22.06
N PRO A 235 41.06 -20.64 21.37
CA PRO A 235 41.14 -22.01 20.90
C PRO A 235 41.45 -22.98 22.07
N ASN A 236 40.40 -23.33 22.81
CA ASN A 236 40.44 -24.24 23.98
C ASN A 236 39.67 -25.55 23.74
N GLY A 237 38.94 -25.68 22.63
CA GLY A 237 38.20 -26.85 22.24
C GLY A 237 36.83 -26.98 22.94
N ASP A 238 36.26 -25.88 23.46
CA ASP A 238 34.93 -25.85 24.10
C ASP A 238 33.78 -25.59 23.12
N GLY A 239 34.10 -25.37 21.82
CA GLY A 239 33.15 -25.05 20.78
C GLY A 239 32.78 -23.58 20.71
N ILE A 240 33.31 -22.73 21.61
CA ILE A 240 32.99 -21.30 21.66
C ILE A 240 34.22 -20.49 21.29
N HIS A 241 34.19 -19.78 20.16
CA HIS A 241 35.30 -18.95 19.69
C HIS A 241 36.62 -19.69 19.49
N ASP A 242 36.58 -20.98 19.16
CA ASP A 242 37.79 -21.78 18.95
C ASP A 242 38.56 -21.39 17.70
N ASN A 243 37.87 -20.86 16.70
CA ASN A 243 38.43 -20.43 15.43
C ASN A 243 38.19 -18.93 15.18
N TRP A 244 39.19 -18.31 14.55
CA TRP A 244 39.02 -16.93 14.07
C TRP A 244 38.77 -16.90 12.57
N ARG A 245 37.75 -16.17 12.15
CA ARG A 245 37.36 -15.98 10.75
C ARG A 245 36.78 -14.62 10.50
N ILE A 246 36.67 -14.25 9.23
CA ILE A 246 35.83 -13.14 8.78
C ILE A 246 34.37 -13.60 8.79
N LEU A 247 33.48 -12.76 9.28
CA LEU A 247 32.04 -12.98 9.33
C LEU A 247 31.39 -12.31 8.12
N GLY A 248 30.21 -12.79 7.71
CA GLY A 248 29.48 -12.27 6.54
C GLY A 248 29.94 -12.89 5.21
N ILE A 249 30.88 -13.86 5.21
CA ILE A 249 31.27 -14.60 4.02
C ILE A 249 30.66 -16.00 4.08
N ARG A 250 30.04 -16.43 2.97
CA ARG A 250 29.40 -17.73 2.78
C ARG A 250 29.56 -18.15 1.31
N GLU A 251 29.23 -19.39 0.95
CA GLU A 251 29.36 -19.91 -0.42
C GLU A 251 28.63 -19.06 -1.49
N ASP A 252 27.58 -18.38 -1.11
CA ASP A 252 26.78 -17.50 -1.96
C ASP A 252 27.03 -16.00 -1.72
N PHE A 253 27.88 -15.66 -0.73
CA PHE A 253 28.27 -14.29 -0.42
C PHE A 253 29.79 -14.17 -0.31
N GLN A 254 30.44 -13.52 -1.29
CA GLN A 254 31.88 -13.23 -1.30
C GLN A 254 32.81 -14.47 -1.25
N PRO A 255 32.45 -15.65 -1.86
CA PRO A 255 33.20 -16.90 -1.66
C PRO A 255 34.64 -16.83 -2.17
N ASN A 256 34.95 -16.00 -3.17
CA ASN A 256 36.28 -15.85 -3.75
C ASN A 256 37.18 -14.83 -3.03
N SER A 257 36.73 -14.36 -1.86
CA SER A 257 37.51 -13.48 -1.01
C SER A 257 38.79 -14.18 -0.50
N ARG A 258 39.82 -13.41 -0.13
CA ARG A 258 41.09 -13.94 0.36
C ARG A 258 41.45 -13.32 1.70
N VAL A 259 41.84 -14.13 2.66
CA VAL A 259 42.17 -13.70 4.02
C VAL A 259 43.58 -14.16 4.36
N TYR A 260 44.45 -13.23 4.75
CA TYR A 260 45.83 -13.50 5.13
C TYR A 260 46.02 -13.13 6.59
N ILE A 261 46.69 -14.03 7.37
CA ILE A 261 47.02 -13.83 8.79
C ILE A 261 48.52 -13.73 8.95
N PHE A 262 48.97 -12.73 9.71
CA PHE A 262 50.34 -12.41 9.94
C PHE A 262 50.68 -12.35 11.43
N ASP A 263 51.96 -12.64 11.78
CA ASP A 263 52.49 -12.34 13.10
C ASP A 263 52.84 -10.83 13.24
N ARG A 264 53.27 -10.43 14.44
CA ARG A 264 53.66 -9.04 14.74
C ARG A 264 54.87 -8.52 13.91
N TYR A 265 55.59 -9.40 13.25
CA TYR A 265 56.73 -9.05 12.43
C TYR A 265 56.39 -9.01 10.93
N GLY A 266 55.13 -9.22 10.59
CA GLY A 266 54.64 -9.24 9.21
C GLY A 266 54.89 -10.57 8.47
N LYS A 267 55.28 -11.64 9.19
CA LYS A 267 55.44 -12.96 8.61
C LYS A 267 54.05 -13.57 8.36
N LEU A 268 53.79 -14.01 7.13
CA LEU A 268 52.57 -14.74 6.77
C LEU A 268 52.51 -16.09 7.51
N LEU A 269 51.45 -16.31 8.26
CA LEU A 269 51.19 -17.54 9.00
C LEU A 269 50.17 -18.43 8.27
N LYS A 270 49.14 -17.84 7.73
CA LYS A 270 48.02 -18.58 7.11
C LYS A 270 47.40 -17.77 5.99
N GLU A 271 47.13 -18.41 4.87
CA GLU A 271 46.14 -18.00 3.92
C GLU A 271 44.86 -18.81 4.25
N LEU A 272 43.76 -18.13 4.48
CA LEU A 272 42.53 -18.71 4.95
C LEU A 272 41.53 -18.73 3.80
N ASP A 273 40.92 -19.87 3.57
CA ASP A 273 39.68 -19.95 2.79
C ASP A 273 38.55 -19.40 3.66
N PRO A 274 37.91 -18.29 3.26
CA PRO A 274 36.96 -17.57 4.10
C PRO A 274 35.64 -18.30 4.36
N VAL A 275 35.31 -19.33 3.55
CA VAL A 275 34.07 -20.15 3.75
C VAL A 275 34.32 -21.31 4.73
N THR A 276 35.55 -21.53 5.18
CA THR A 276 35.88 -22.57 6.16
C THR A 276 35.64 -22.13 7.60
N GLU A 277 35.86 -23.06 8.54
CA GLU A 277 35.66 -22.77 9.98
C GLU A 277 36.60 -21.68 10.52
N GLY A 278 37.72 -21.37 9.82
CA GLY A 278 38.63 -20.33 10.20
C GLY A 278 39.99 -20.83 10.69
N TRP A 279 40.78 -19.96 11.33
CA TRP A 279 42.08 -20.28 11.88
C TRP A 279 41.99 -20.73 13.33
N ASP A 280 42.50 -21.92 13.62
CA ASP A 280 42.54 -22.57 14.93
C ASP A 280 43.68 -22.08 15.86
N GLY A 281 44.47 -21.10 15.46
CA GLY A 281 45.61 -20.59 16.24
C GLY A 281 46.83 -21.49 16.17
N THR A 282 47.00 -22.32 15.13
CA THR A 282 48.21 -23.13 14.90
C THR A 282 48.99 -22.66 13.69
N TYR A 283 50.32 -22.91 13.69
CA TYR A 283 51.21 -22.74 12.56
C TYR A 283 52.10 -23.97 12.42
N LEU A 284 52.09 -24.64 11.28
CA LEU A 284 52.81 -25.90 11.03
C LEU A 284 52.50 -26.96 12.11
N GLY A 285 51.28 -27.06 12.56
CA GLY A 285 50.80 -28.02 13.58
C GLY A 285 51.21 -27.67 15.01
N ARG A 286 51.77 -26.50 15.26
CA ARG A 286 52.16 -26.04 16.61
C ARG A 286 51.26 -24.88 17.06
N PRO A 287 50.79 -24.90 18.31
CA PRO A 287 50.04 -23.78 18.87
C PRO A 287 50.87 -22.50 18.86
N MET A 288 50.25 -21.42 18.40
CA MET A 288 50.83 -20.10 18.40
C MET A 288 50.69 -19.42 19.76
N PRO A 289 51.59 -18.51 20.14
CA PRO A 289 51.56 -17.78 21.41
C PRO A 289 50.29 -16.95 21.57
N GLN A 290 49.87 -16.73 22.83
CA GLN A 290 48.87 -15.75 23.20
C GLN A 290 49.40 -14.34 22.95
N THR A 291 48.92 -13.67 21.91
CA THR A 291 49.33 -12.33 21.47
C THR A 291 48.38 -11.84 20.41
N ASP A 292 48.60 -10.62 19.92
CA ASP A 292 47.92 -10.08 18.76
C ASP A 292 48.45 -10.60 17.45
N TYR A 293 47.59 -10.80 16.50
CA TYR A 293 47.83 -11.19 15.13
C TYR A 293 47.18 -10.18 14.19
N TRP A 294 47.77 -9.96 13.03
CA TRP A 294 47.29 -9.04 12.03
C TRP A 294 46.69 -9.80 10.87
N PHE A 295 45.72 -9.19 10.21
CA PHE A 295 45.11 -9.78 9.02
C PHE A 295 44.93 -8.75 7.92
N ARG A 296 44.84 -9.25 6.69
CA ARG A 296 44.47 -8.50 5.50
C ARG A 296 43.45 -9.31 4.72
N VAL A 297 42.35 -8.66 4.30
CA VAL A 297 41.28 -9.27 3.55
C VAL A 297 41.13 -8.54 2.24
N PHE A 298 40.94 -9.31 1.18
CA PHE A 298 40.56 -8.84 -0.15
C PHE A 298 39.20 -9.47 -0.44
N LEU A 299 38.12 -8.67 -0.46
CA LEU A 299 36.79 -9.14 -0.77
C LEU A 299 36.62 -9.33 -2.28
N GLU A 300 35.70 -10.20 -2.67
CA GLU A 300 35.40 -10.46 -4.07
C GLU A 300 34.88 -9.21 -4.80
N ASP A 301 34.13 -8.34 -4.11
CA ASP A 301 33.63 -7.06 -4.60
C ASP A 301 34.71 -5.96 -4.76
N GLY A 302 35.99 -6.30 -4.48
CA GLY A 302 37.14 -5.41 -4.64
C GLY A 302 37.43 -4.56 -3.41
N ARG A 303 36.66 -4.60 -2.35
CA ARG A 303 36.99 -3.93 -1.08
C ARG A 303 38.20 -4.63 -0.41
N GLU A 304 39.04 -3.84 0.23
CA GLU A 304 40.19 -4.32 1.00
C GLU A 304 40.16 -3.73 2.40
N PHE A 305 40.43 -4.56 3.41
CA PHE A 305 40.61 -4.07 4.76
C PHE A 305 41.68 -4.87 5.52
N LYS A 306 42.17 -4.28 6.61
CA LYS A 306 43.17 -4.86 7.49
C LYS A 306 42.85 -4.53 8.93
N GLY A 307 43.27 -5.38 9.84
CA GLY A 307 43.06 -5.19 11.26
C GLY A 307 43.95 -6.11 12.08
N HIS A 308 43.63 -6.22 13.35
CA HIS A 308 44.26 -7.16 14.27
C HIS A 308 43.22 -7.80 15.18
N PHE A 309 43.59 -8.94 15.72
CA PHE A 309 42.79 -9.68 16.69
C PHE A 309 43.71 -10.39 17.67
N SER A 310 43.19 -10.71 18.85
CA SER A 310 43.97 -11.37 19.91
C SER A 310 43.64 -12.86 19.98
N LEU A 311 44.71 -13.68 20.01
CA LEU A 311 44.59 -15.07 20.44
C LEU A 311 44.71 -15.11 21.97
N VAL A 312 43.69 -15.60 22.66
CA VAL A 312 43.65 -15.71 24.12
C VAL A 312 43.54 -17.19 24.51
N ARG A 313 44.37 -17.63 25.42
CA ARG A 313 44.28 -18.97 26.01
C ARG A 313 43.94 -18.83 27.49
N GLY A 314 42.88 -19.49 27.92
CA GLY A 314 42.58 -19.60 29.33
C GLY A 314 43.74 -20.26 30.10
N LYS A 315 43.94 -19.84 31.33
CA LYS A 315 44.87 -20.50 32.26
C LYS A 315 44.33 -21.86 32.67
#